data_6e518bf89265d2d4784f0685bd0ea3b8
#
_entry.id   6e518bf89265d2d4784f0685bd0ea3b8
#
_cell.length_a   1.000
_cell.length_b   1.000
_cell.length_c   1.000
_cell.angle_alpha   90.00
_cell.angle_beta   90.00
_cell.angle_gamma   90.00
#
_symmetry.space_group_name_H-M   'P 1'
#
loop_
_entity.id
_entity.type
_entity.pdbx_description
1 polymer ?
#
loop_
_entity_poly.entity_id
_entity_poly.type
_entity_poly.pdbx_seq_one_letter_code
_entity_poly.pdbx_strand_id
1 'polypeptide(L)'
;RRPQGELPAVGSLLHVEPADSVQLGALKAAGNPLAAGSARPVQPAAVALRLVQTTGADTPVTIGCELGKVGALRPADLLETPLAMARARKSSIDLHGYQVATVLARLDVAADMANVLAADDVALAPHAETAQPQYARYWLDNRGPAPLGGLPAVAHLHPRRVRGQPGDDVVLRLTAASDCTDSVLGGVVDVVCPLGWPATPARLPFTLGAGAHLQADIALSIPAGAPPGPYPVRAQLRVVDTAVPAAWRQVVEDVCVVTVGADSDLEELVYLVDGPADIELAAGDRARLAVTIGSRAHAELALDAHSISPWGTWEWIGPPALGAVLPARGMAKLAFDVTPPAWLEPGQWWALVRVGCAGQLVYSPAVKVSVT
;
A
#
# COMPACT_ATOMS: atom_id res chain seq x y z
N ARG A 1 4.32 32.48 -1.38
CA ARG A 1 5.02 32.60 -0.07
C ARG A 1 6.23 31.67 -0.13
N ARG A 2 7.45 32.17 0.08
CA ARG A 2 8.61 31.30 0.30
C ARG A 2 8.44 30.62 1.65
N PRO A 3 8.60 29.29 1.76
CA PRO A 3 8.59 28.63 3.05
C PRO A 3 9.73 29.18 3.89
N GLN A 4 9.42 29.72 5.05
CA GLN A 4 10.40 30.12 6.06
C GLN A 4 10.61 28.91 6.98
N GLY A 5 11.40 27.93 6.51
CA GLY A 5 11.82 26.82 7.33
C GLY A 5 13.24 27.04 7.85
N GLU A 6 13.50 26.61 9.07
CA GLU A 6 14.83 26.66 9.70
C GLU A 6 15.71 25.47 9.32
N LEU A 7 15.16 24.49 8.61
CA LEU A 7 15.92 23.31 8.20
C LEU A 7 16.84 23.63 7.02
N PRO A 8 18.07 23.11 7.01
CA PRO A 8 18.98 23.25 5.88
C PRO A 8 18.42 22.58 4.62
N ALA A 9 18.83 23.04 3.46
CA ALA A 9 18.40 22.50 2.17
C ALA A 9 18.83 21.03 1.97
N VAL A 10 19.87 20.59 2.66
CA VAL A 10 20.40 19.23 2.66
C VAL A 10 20.75 18.85 4.10
N GLY A 11 20.32 17.67 4.51
CA GLY A 11 20.63 17.14 5.82
C GLY A 11 20.35 15.64 5.89
N SER A 12 20.91 14.97 6.89
CA SER A 12 20.63 13.57 7.17
C SER A 12 20.29 13.42 8.65
N LEU A 13 19.22 12.71 8.94
CA LEU A 13 18.82 12.38 10.30
C LEU A 13 19.52 11.13 10.84
N LEU A 14 20.01 10.27 9.95
CA LEU A 14 20.75 9.06 10.28
C LEU A 14 22.11 9.10 9.58
N HIS A 15 23.16 8.86 10.32
CA HIS A 15 24.53 8.82 9.82
C HIS A 15 25.08 7.41 9.93
N VAL A 16 25.63 6.92 8.83
CA VAL A 16 26.39 5.66 8.78
C VAL A 16 27.77 5.97 8.26
N GLU A 17 28.78 5.70 9.05
CA GLU A 17 30.16 6.03 8.71
C GLU A 17 31.06 4.79 8.80
N PRO A 18 31.98 4.63 7.85
CA PRO A 18 32.33 5.53 6.75
C PRO A 18 31.35 5.42 5.55
N ALA A 19 30.89 6.58 5.05
CA ALA A 19 29.87 6.63 3.99
C ALA A 19 30.39 6.24 2.60
N ASP A 20 31.70 6.22 2.39
CA ASP A 20 32.38 5.84 1.15
C ASP A 20 32.51 4.32 0.97
N SER A 21 32.40 3.56 2.03
CA SER A 21 32.61 2.10 2.03
C SER A 21 31.45 1.31 2.59
N VAL A 22 30.46 1.99 3.20
CA VAL A 22 29.27 1.33 3.77
C VAL A 22 28.00 2.02 3.32
N GLN A 23 27.11 1.27 2.76
CA GLN A 23 25.83 1.72 2.25
C GLN A 23 24.70 1.26 3.15
N LEU A 24 23.73 2.16 3.45
CA LEU A 24 22.48 1.80 4.09
C LEU A 24 21.52 1.29 3.02
N GLY A 25 21.30 -0.01 2.99
CA GLY A 25 20.39 -0.67 2.04
C GLY A 25 18.92 -0.64 2.46
N ALA A 26 18.65 -0.61 3.77
CA ALA A 26 17.28 -0.47 4.29
C ALA A 26 17.28 0.07 5.73
N LEU A 27 16.24 0.84 6.03
CA LEU A 27 15.88 1.30 7.38
C LEU A 27 14.37 1.07 7.56
N LYS A 28 13.99 0.33 8.58
CA LYS A 28 12.57 0.07 8.89
C LYS A 28 12.35 -0.16 10.38
N ALA A 29 11.10 -0.11 10.84
CA ALA A 29 10.73 -0.51 12.17
C ALA A 29 11.10 -2.00 12.40
N ALA A 30 11.71 -2.31 13.54
CA ALA A 30 12.03 -3.69 13.92
C ALA A 30 10.75 -4.47 14.25
N GLY A 31 10.74 -5.77 13.95
CA GLY A 31 9.59 -6.63 14.25
C GLY A 31 8.42 -6.46 13.29
N ASN A 32 8.61 -5.85 12.12
CA ASN A 32 7.58 -5.72 11.11
C ASN A 32 6.99 -7.10 10.76
N PRO A 33 5.64 -7.27 10.80
CA PRO A 33 4.97 -8.53 10.49
C PRO A 33 5.17 -9.02 9.05
N LEU A 34 5.57 -8.12 8.13
CA LEU A 34 5.94 -8.47 6.76
C LEU A 34 7.38 -8.96 6.62
N ALA A 35 8.18 -8.92 7.68
CA ALA A 35 9.48 -9.60 7.68
C ALA A 35 9.26 -11.11 7.58
N ALA A 36 9.95 -11.74 6.63
CA ALA A 36 9.71 -13.14 6.26
C ALA A 36 9.63 -14.07 7.47
N GLY A 37 8.54 -14.82 7.56
CA GLY A 37 8.36 -15.92 8.50
C GLY A 37 8.02 -15.56 9.95
N SER A 38 7.79 -14.29 10.30
CA SER A 38 7.41 -13.99 11.68
C SER A 38 6.28 -12.94 11.76
N ALA A 39 5.18 -13.32 12.37
CA ALA A 39 4.12 -12.41 12.81
C ALA A 39 4.54 -11.63 14.07
N ARG A 40 5.72 -11.02 14.05
CA ARG A 40 6.20 -10.23 15.18
C ARG A 40 5.60 -8.84 15.13
N PRO A 41 5.02 -8.36 16.23
CA PRO A 41 4.55 -6.98 16.29
C PRO A 41 5.73 -6.02 16.13
N VAL A 42 5.46 -4.84 15.57
CA VAL A 42 6.44 -3.75 15.51
C VAL A 42 6.91 -3.42 16.91
N GLN A 43 8.22 -3.32 17.11
CA GLN A 43 8.82 -2.95 18.39
C GLN A 43 8.95 -1.43 18.48
N PRO A 44 8.25 -0.77 19.40
CA PRO A 44 8.37 0.67 19.58
C PRO A 44 9.83 1.07 19.85
N ALA A 45 10.25 2.18 19.24
CA ALA A 45 11.59 2.74 19.37
C ALA A 45 12.75 1.82 18.93
N ALA A 46 12.46 0.72 18.23
CA ALA A 46 13.48 -0.15 17.66
C ALA A 46 13.43 -0.11 16.12
N VAL A 47 14.59 -0.06 15.50
CA VAL A 47 14.76 -0.07 14.04
C VAL A 47 15.65 -1.22 13.60
N ALA A 48 15.40 -1.73 12.42
CA ALA A 48 16.27 -2.64 11.71
C ALA A 48 16.99 -1.89 10.59
N LEU A 49 18.31 -1.93 10.59
CA LEU A 49 19.17 -1.38 9.56
C LEU A 49 19.78 -2.53 8.75
N ARG A 50 19.80 -2.40 7.44
CA ARG A 50 20.55 -3.28 6.57
C ARG A 50 21.73 -2.53 5.98
N LEU A 51 22.92 -2.97 6.34
CA LEU A 51 24.18 -2.35 5.95
C LEU A 51 24.87 -3.24 4.92
N VAL A 52 25.49 -2.62 3.93
CA VAL A 52 26.25 -3.29 2.88
C VAL A 52 27.64 -2.70 2.83
N GLN A 53 28.65 -3.50 3.09
CA GLN A 53 30.04 -3.12 2.87
C GLN A 53 30.38 -3.25 1.37
N THR A 54 30.91 -2.21 0.73
CA THR A 54 31.03 -2.12 -0.73
C THR A 54 32.45 -2.19 -1.28
N THR A 55 33.47 -2.08 -0.43
CA THR A 55 34.88 -1.98 -0.87
C THR A 55 35.71 -3.26 -0.69
N GLY A 56 35.14 -4.28 -0.09
CA GLY A 56 35.84 -5.56 0.15
C GLY A 56 36.82 -5.54 1.32
N ALA A 57 36.96 -4.43 2.04
CA ALA A 57 37.81 -4.31 3.21
C ALA A 57 37.00 -4.45 4.51
N ASP A 58 37.59 -5.07 5.53
CA ASP A 58 36.99 -5.08 6.87
C ASP A 58 36.86 -3.63 7.38
N THR A 59 35.68 -3.27 7.81
CA THR A 59 35.33 -1.88 8.08
C THR A 59 34.58 -1.73 9.40
N PRO A 60 35.11 -0.97 10.38
CA PRO A 60 34.34 -0.59 11.56
C PRO A 60 33.30 0.47 11.15
N VAL A 61 32.03 0.22 11.47
CA VAL A 61 30.90 1.08 11.11
C VAL A 61 30.32 1.72 12.36
N THR A 62 30.13 3.03 12.31
CA THR A 62 29.47 3.79 13.36
C THR A 62 28.12 4.28 12.87
N ILE A 63 27.10 4.23 13.74
CA ILE A 63 25.74 4.69 13.44
C ILE A 63 25.39 5.80 14.43
N GLY A 64 24.99 6.95 13.90
CA GLY A 64 24.52 8.11 14.64
C GLY A 64 23.13 8.55 14.17
N CYS A 65 22.39 9.25 15.02
CA CYS A 65 21.08 9.79 14.71
C CYS A 65 20.90 11.16 15.36
N GLU A 66 20.47 12.16 14.57
CA GLU A 66 20.20 13.52 15.08
C GLU A 66 18.89 13.62 15.90
N LEU A 67 17.97 12.68 15.72
CA LEU A 67 16.70 12.64 16.47
C LEU A 67 16.87 12.12 17.90
N GLY A 68 18.01 11.51 18.22
CA GLY A 68 18.22 10.93 19.53
C GLY A 68 19.42 9.99 19.60
N LYS A 69 19.52 9.29 20.70
CA LYS A 69 20.65 8.39 20.95
C LYS A 69 20.43 7.03 20.30
N VAL A 70 21.38 6.58 19.51
CA VAL A 70 21.42 5.20 19.04
C VAL A 70 21.89 4.31 20.19
N GLY A 71 21.04 3.41 20.62
CA GLY A 71 21.35 2.44 21.67
C GLY A 71 22.25 1.32 21.18
N ALA A 72 22.33 0.25 21.95
CA ALA A 72 23.19 -0.88 21.62
C ALA A 72 22.75 -1.55 20.31
N LEU A 73 23.71 -1.75 19.41
CA LEU A 73 23.54 -2.45 18.15
C LEU A 73 23.57 -3.96 18.40
N ARG A 74 22.56 -4.65 17.87
CA ARG A 74 22.45 -6.11 18.00
C ARG A 74 22.42 -6.74 16.60
N PRO A 75 23.46 -7.50 16.22
CA PRO A 75 23.44 -8.23 14.95
C PRO A 75 22.28 -9.23 14.88
N ALA A 76 21.67 -9.32 13.72
CA ALA A 76 20.55 -10.20 13.44
C ALA A 76 20.72 -10.89 12.09
N ASP A 77 19.94 -11.93 11.84
CA ASP A 77 19.83 -12.54 10.53
C ASP A 77 18.94 -11.68 9.59
N LEU A 78 18.76 -12.13 8.36
CA LEU A 78 17.93 -11.44 7.38
C LEU A 78 16.44 -11.41 7.77
N LEU A 79 16.02 -12.28 8.69
CA LEU A 79 14.68 -12.34 9.26
C LEU A 79 14.54 -11.51 10.54
N GLU A 80 15.57 -10.73 10.88
CA GLU A 80 15.63 -9.89 12.09
C GLU A 80 15.60 -10.67 13.40
N THR A 81 15.98 -11.95 13.36
CA THR A 81 16.22 -12.74 14.56
C THR A 81 17.61 -12.42 15.11
N PRO A 82 17.73 -11.95 16.36
CA PRO A 82 19.03 -11.69 16.95
C PRO A 82 19.92 -12.92 16.93
N LEU A 83 21.17 -12.76 16.50
CA LEU A 83 22.14 -13.85 16.49
C LEU A 83 22.52 -14.22 17.93
N ALA A 84 22.34 -15.49 18.30
CA ALA A 84 22.48 -15.99 19.68
C ALA A 84 23.87 -15.77 20.26
N MET A 85 24.91 -15.78 19.42
CA MET A 85 26.30 -15.62 19.85
C MET A 85 26.81 -14.17 19.79
N ALA A 86 26.03 -13.25 19.23
CA ALA A 86 26.46 -11.87 19.06
C ALA A 86 26.13 -11.04 20.30
N ARG A 87 27.17 -10.45 20.92
CA ARG A 87 26.99 -9.49 22.00
C ARG A 87 26.49 -8.16 21.41
N ALA A 88 25.54 -7.53 22.10
CA ALA A 88 25.16 -6.16 21.78
C ALA A 88 26.38 -5.25 21.93
N ARG A 89 26.67 -4.46 20.90
CA ARG A 89 27.75 -3.46 20.88
C ARG A 89 27.17 -2.07 21.06
N LYS A 90 27.97 -1.12 21.54
CA LYS A 90 27.44 0.25 21.72
C LYS A 90 27.06 0.82 20.37
N SER A 91 27.69 1.77 19.82
CA SER A 91 27.28 2.46 18.57
C SER A 91 28.10 2.04 17.34
N SER A 92 28.87 0.96 17.41
CA SER A 92 29.71 0.48 16.31
C SER A 92 29.61 -1.01 16.08
N ILE A 93 29.79 -1.42 14.83
CA ILE A 93 29.82 -2.83 14.39
C ILE A 93 30.93 -3.00 13.35
N ASP A 94 31.63 -4.14 13.37
CA ASP A 94 32.61 -4.45 12.35
C ASP A 94 31.94 -5.24 11.23
N LEU A 95 32.08 -4.81 10.00
CA LEU A 95 31.65 -5.49 8.80
C LEU A 95 32.87 -6.07 8.06
N HIS A 96 32.74 -7.30 7.62
CA HIS A 96 33.71 -7.89 6.69
C HIS A 96 33.53 -7.38 5.28
N GLY A 97 34.55 -7.49 4.47
CA GLY A 97 34.51 -7.10 3.07
C GLY A 97 33.30 -7.73 2.33
N TYR A 98 32.53 -6.90 1.64
CA TYR A 98 31.30 -7.28 0.90
C TYR A 98 30.18 -7.90 1.76
N GLN A 99 30.24 -7.73 3.06
CA GLN A 99 29.18 -8.26 3.95
C GLN A 99 27.90 -7.46 3.83
N VAL A 100 26.78 -8.17 3.79
CA VAL A 100 25.44 -7.64 4.07
C VAL A 100 25.07 -8.01 5.50
N ALA A 101 24.87 -7.01 6.36
CA ALA A 101 24.53 -7.23 7.76
C ALA A 101 23.17 -6.60 8.10
N THR A 102 22.38 -7.32 8.88
CA THR A 102 21.18 -6.77 9.52
C THR A 102 21.51 -6.46 10.97
N VAL A 103 21.17 -5.25 11.40
CA VAL A 103 21.45 -4.76 12.75
C VAL A 103 20.16 -4.19 13.34
N LEU A 104 19.79 -4.66 14.51
CA LEU A 104 18.73 -4.07 15.31
C LEU A 104 19.32 -3.01 16.24
N ALA A 105 18.72 -1.84 16.22
CA ALA A 105 19.11 -0.71 17.07
C ALA A 105 17.88 -0.15 17.79
N ARG A 106 18.06 0.26 19.04
CA ARG A 106 17.08 1.08 19.73
C ARG A 106 17.40 2.55 19.49
N LEU A 107 16.38 3.34 19.16
CA LEU A 107 16.47 4.80 19.09
C LEU A 107 15.83 5.39 20.35
N ASP A 108 16.65 5.99 21.21
CA ASP A 108 16.16 6.75 22.34
C ASP A 108 15.99 8.21 21.88
N VAL A 109 14.80 8.51 21.37
CA VAL A 109 14.43 9.82 20.83
C VAL A 109 14.41 10.86 21.98
N ALA A 110 14.94 12.05 21.73
CA ALA A 110 14.95 13.13 22.70
C ALA A 110 13.50 13.48 23.16
N ALA A 111 13.33 13.86 24.42
CA ALA A 111 12.00 14.00 25.03
C ALA A 111 11.13 15.09 24.35
N ASP A 112 11.75 16.15 23.85
CA ASP A 112 11.10 17.19 23.06
C ASP A 112 10.60 16.67 21.70
N MET A 113 11.40 15.84 21.03
CA MET A 113 11.01 15.15 19.81
C MET A 113 9.98 14.05 20.07
N ALA A 114 10.09 13.35 21.18
CA ALA A 114 9.09 12.36 21.58
C ALA A 114 7.71 13.00 21.79
N ASN A 115 7.64 14.21 22.32
CA ASN A 115 6.39 14.95 22.48
C ASN A 115 5.80 15.40 21.12
N VAL A 116 6.64 15.75 20.14
CA VAL A 116 6.20 16.07 18.76
C VAL A 116 5.68 14.81 18.05
N LEU A 117 6.33 13.66 18.28
CA LEU A 117 5.93 12.37 17.70
C LEU A 117 4.75 11.73 18.47
N ALA A 118 4.53 12.09 19.71
CA ALA A 118 3.42 11.63 20.53
C ALA A 118 2.19 12.56 20.50
N ALA A 119 2.25 13.66 19.75
CA ALA A 119 1.05 14.42 19.42
C ALA A 119 0.08 13.47 18.71
N ASP A 120 -1.16 13.43 19.20
CA ASP A 120 -2.18 12.42 18.89
C ASP A 120 -2.46 12.21 17.38
N ASP A 121 -2.02 13.12 16.53
CA ASP A 121 -2.14 13.03 15.06
C ASP A 121 -1.07 12.16 14.39
N VAL A 122 -0.06 11.70 15.12
CA VAL A 122 0.98 10.78 14.60
C VAL A 122 0.84 9.38 15.22
N ALA A 123 -0.37 8.97 15.51
CA ALA A 123 -0.60 7.55 15.73
C ALA A 123 -0.13 6.82 14.47
N LEU A 124 0.89 5.98 14.62
CA LEU A 124 1.26 4.96 13.62
C LEU A 124 0.14 3.90 13.52
N ALA A 125 -1.10 4.35 13.55
CA ALA A 125 -2.20 3.53 13.09
C ALA A 125 -1.90 3.18 11.63
N PRO A 126 -2.11 1.94 11.19
CA PRO A 126 -2.01 1.60 9.80
C PRO A 126 -3.03 2.44 9.03
N HIS A 127 -2.58 3.61 8.55
CA HIS A 127 -3.37 4.40 7.63
C HIS A 127 -3.46 3.61 6.32
N ALA A 128 -4.62 3.71 5.68
CA ALA A 128 -4.77 3.18 4.34
C ALA A 128 -3.72 3.82 3.43
N GLU A 129 -2.80 3.03 2.92
CA GLU A 129 -1.83 3.50 1.94
C GLU A 129 -2.56 3.88 0.66
N THR A 130 -2.20 5.01 0.08
CA THR A 130 -2.68 5.34 -1.26
C THR A 130 -1.97 4.44 -2.24
N ALA A 131 -2.70 3.48 -2.81
CA ALA A 131 -2.16 2.67 -3.90
C ALA A 131 -1.83 3.61 -5.05
N GLN A 132 -0.57 3.77 -5.36
CA GLN A 132 -0.19 4.38 -6.62
C GLN A 132 -0.51 3.36 -7.71
N PRO A 133 -1.35 3.69 -8.71
CA PRO A 133 -1.52 2.79 -9.84
C PRO A 133 -0.17 2.72 -10.53
N GLN A 134 0.51 1.61 -10.33
CA GLN A 134 1.82 1.37 -10.97
C GLN A 134 1.72 1.44 -12.50
N TYR A 135 0.53 1.19 -13.05
CA TYR A 135 0.23 1.27 -14.47
C TYR A 135 -0.18 2.66 -14.95
N ALA A 136 -0.50 3.65 -14.09
CA ALA A 136 -0.91 4.99 -14.53
C ALA A 136 0.20 5.79 -15.22
N ARG A 137 1.45 5.40 -15.04
CA ARG A 137 2.62 5.97 -15.76
C ARG A 137 3.24 5.01 -16.75
N TYR A 138 2.75 3.82 -16.82
CA TYR A 138 3.31 2.74 -17.62
C TYR A 138 3.33 3.09 -19.10
N TRP A 139 2.29 3.72 -19.60
CA TRP A 139 2.17 4.20 -20.98
C TRP A 139 3.15 5.32 -21.33
N LEU A 140 3.72 6.04 -20.34
CA LEU A 140 4.72 7.08 -20.60
C LEU A 140 6.08 6.49 -20.95
N ASP A 141 6.45 5.39 -20.32
CA ASP A 141 7.80 4.85 -20.35
C ASP A 141 7.90 3.53 -21.11
N ASN A 142 6.79 2.80 -21.27
CA ASN A 142 6.80 1.51 -21.91
C ASN A 142 6.57 1.62 -23.43
N ARG A 143 7.58 1.24 -24.19
CA ARG A 143 7.54 1.13 -25.66
C ARG A 143 7.61 -0.33 -26.14
N GLY A 144 7.48 -1.28 -25.24
CA GLY A 144 7.46 -2.70 -25.53
C GLY A 144 6.04 -3.28 -25.64
N PRO A 145 5.88 -4.55 -26.01
CA PRO A 145 4.59 -5.21 -25.95
C PRO A 145 4.06 -5.17 -24.51
N ALA A 146 2.74 -5.03 -24.36
CA ALA A 146 2.11 -5.05 -23.05
C ALA A 146 2.55 -6.29 -22.26
N PRO A 147 2.94 -6.16 -20.98
CA PRO A 147 3.36 -7.32 -20.20
C PRO A 147 2.24 -8.37 -20.16
N LEU A 148 2.64 -9.60 -20.03
CA LEU A 148 1.70 -10.70 -19.89
C LEU A 148 0.78 -10.43 -18.67
N GLY A 149 -0.54 -10.31 -18.88
CA GLY A 149 -1.50 -9.89 -17.86
C GLY A 149 -1.64 -8.37 -17.69
N GLY A 150 -0.96 -7.56 -18.49
CA GLY A 150 -1.14 -6.10 -18.54
C GLY A 150 -2.50 -5.70 -19.10
N LEU A 151 -2.97 -4.54 -18.67
CA LEU A 151 -4.20 -3.95 -19.20
C LEU A 151 -3.87 -3.21 -20.50
N PRO A 152 -4.62 -3.44 -21.60
CA PRO A 152 -4.34 -2.82 -22.90
C PRO A 152 -4.59 -1.32 -22.89
N ALA A 153 -5.47 -0.85 -22.02
CA ALA A 153 -5.76 0.56 -21.81
C ALA A 153 -6.06 0.84 -20.33
N VAL A 154 -5.79 2.05 -19.89
CA VAL A 154 -6.03 2.53 -18.54
C VAL A 154 -6.74 3.87 -18.56
N ALA A 155 -7.53 4.15 -17.52
CA ALA A 155 -8.07 5.46 -17.23
C ALA A 155 -7.47 5.99 -15.93
N HIS A 156 -7.30 7.31 -15.86
CA HIS A 156 -6.78 7.98 -14.67
C HIS A 156 -7.49 9.30 -14.44
N LEU A 157 -7.93 9.52 -13.19
CA LEU A 157 -8.51 10.77 -12.71
C LEU A 157 -7.50 11.55 -11.87
N HIS A 158 -7.36 12.83 -12.17
CA HIS A 158 -6.48 13.72 -11.42
C HIS A 158 -7.22 15.03 -11.06
N PRO A 159 -7.10 15.52 -9.83
CA PRO A 159 -6.44 14.89 -8.69
C PRO A 159 -7.23 13.69 -8.16
N ARG A 160 -6.58 12.79 -7.42
CA ARG A 160 -7.23 11.61 -6.83
C ARG A 160 -8.11 11.94 -5.64
N ARG A 161 -7.85 13.07 -5.00
CA ARG A 161 -8.61 13.59 -3.87
C ARG A 161 -8.88 15.07 -4.09
N VAL A 162 -10.11 15.46 -3.85
CA VAL A 162 -10.57 16.84 -3.94
C VAL A 162 -11.43 17.14 -2.72
N ARG A 163 -11.31 18.34 -2.19
CA ARG A 163 -12.23 18.87 -1.18
C ARG A 163 -13.13 19.90 -1.83
N GLY A 164 -14.42 19.87 -1.48
CA GLY A 164 -15.42 20.82 -1.93
C GLY A 164 -16.49 21.04 -0.88
N GLN A 165 -17.26 22.12 -1.08
CA GLN A 165 -18.44 22.41 -0.27
C GLN A 165 -19.71 22.08 -1.07
N PRO A 166 -20.84 21.87 -0.40
CA PRO A 166 -22.13 21.77 -1.09
C PRO A 166 -22.37 22.98 -1.99
N GLY A 167 -22.66 22.75 -3.27
CA GLY A 167 -22.85 23.76 -4.30
C GLY A 167 -21.61 24.13 -5.11
N ASP A 168 -20.44 23.61 -4.77
CA ASP A 168 -19.21 23.87 -5.54
C ASP A 168 -19.19 23.09 -6.85
N ASP A 169 -18.49 23.66 -7.83
CA ASP A 169 -18.06 22.96 -9.03
C ASP A 169 -16.61 22.53 -8.92
N VAL A 170 -16.33 21.29 -9.29
CA VAL A 170 -15.01 20.67 -9.24
C VAL A 170 -14.62 20.21 -10.63
N VAL A 171 -13.38 20.43 -11.03
CA VAL A 171 -12.84 19.93 -12.31
C VAL A 171 -11.83 18.83 -12.05
N LEU A 172 -12.08 17.68 -12.66
CA LEU A 172 -11.13 16.55 -12.70
C LEU A 172 -10.57 16.40 -14.10
N ARG A 173 -9.30 16.09 -14.21
CA ARG A 173 -8.69 15.69 -15.47
C ARG A 173 -8.75 14.17 -15.63
N LEU A 174 -9.44 13.73 -16.66
CA LEU A 174 -9.46 12.33 -17.08
C LEU A 174 -8.38 12.12 -18.15
N THR A 175 -7.54 11.11 -17.97
CA THR A 175 -6.61 10.61 -18.97
C THR A 175 -6.99 9.18 -19.30
N ALA A 176 -7.18 8.87 -20.60
CA ALA A 176 -7.28 7.50 -21.09
C ALA A 176 -6.04 7.21 -21.95
N ALA A 177 -5.35 6.12 -21.70
CA ALA A 177 -4.10 5.79 -22.39
C ALA A 177 -4.08 4.33 -22.86
N SER A 178 -3.45 4.10 -24.02
CA SER A 178 -3.22 2.79 -24.62
C SER A 178 -1.81 2.31 -24.32
N ASP A 179 -1.69 1.10 -23.79
CA ASP A 179 -0.41 0.40 -23.60
C ASP A 179 -0.09 -0.57 -24.75
N CYS A 180 -0.93 -0.60 -25.78
CA CYS A 180 -0.67 -1.39 -26.98
C CYS A 180 0.47 -0.79 -27.79
N THR A 181 1.27 -1.66 -28.40
CA THR A 181 2.42 -1.27 -29.23
C THR A 181 2.12 -1.31 -30.71
N ASP A 182 1.10 -2.04 -31.14
CA ASP A 182 0.80 -2.38 -32.52
C ASP A 182 -0.68 -2.31 -32.88
N SER A 183 -1.54 -2.03 -31.92
CA SER A 183 -2.99 -2.07 -32.11
C SER A 183 -3.66 -0.74 -31.80
N VAL A 184 -4.71 -0.43 -32.54
CA VAL A 184 -5.61 0.68 -32.24
C VAL A 184 -6.71 0.16 -31.34
N LEU A 185 -6.99 0.86 -30.24
CA LEU A 185 -8.04 0.53 -29.29
C LEU A 185 -9.20 1.51 -29.39
N GLY A 186 -10.40 1.00 -29.66
CA GLY A 186 -11.66 1.75 -29.57
C GLY A 186 -12.41 1.42 -28.29
N GLY A 187 -12.94 2.45 -27.64
CA GLY A 187 -13.64 2.25 -26.38
C GLY A 187 -14.38 3.47 -25.89
N VAL A 188 -14.79 3.37 -24.63
CA VAL A 188 -15.50 4.44 -23.94
C VAL A 188 -15.07 4.50 -22.47
N VAL A 189 -14.97 5.71 -21.93
CA VAL A 189 -14.88 5.96 -20.50
C VAL A 189 -16.21 6.53 -20.04
N ASP A 190 -16.88 5.82 -19.12
CA ASP A 190 -18.06 6.30 -18.42
C ASP A 190 -17.62 6.90 -17.07
N VAL A 191 -18.04 8.15 -16.79
CA VAL A 191 -17.81 8.81 -15.50
C VAL A 191 -19.01 8.52 -14.60
N VAL A 192 -18.80 7.64 -13.63
CA VAL A 192 -19.85 7.23 -12.68
C VAL A 192 -19.72 8.05 -11.42
N CYS A 193 -20.70 8.93 -11.23
CA CYS A 193 -20.78 9.83 -10.09
C CYS A 193 -21.74 9.29 -9.02
N PRO A 194 -21.64 9.80 -7.78
CA PRO A 194 -22.68 9.61 -6.77
C PRO A 194 -24.05 10.05 -7.26
N LEU A 195 -25.10 9.47 -6.69
CA LEU A 195 -26.47 9.78 -7.11
C LEU A 195 -26.76 11.29 -6.99
N GLY A 196 -27.27 11.87 -8.07
CA GLY A 196 -27.62 13.28 -8.14
C GLY A 196 -26.44 14.23 -8.41
N TRP A 197 -25.25 13.73 -8.68
CA TRP A 197 -24.09 14.54 -9.05
C TRP A 197 -23.93 14.57 -10.57
N PRO A 198 -24.18 15.72 -11.24
CA PRO A 198 -23.94 15.81 -12.68
C PRO A 198 -22.45 15.88 -13.00
N ALA A 199 -22.05 15.21 -14.07
CA ALA A 199 -20.72 15.29 -14.66
C ALA A 199 -20.80 15.66 -16.14
N THR A 200 -19.88 16.48 -16.61
CA THR A 200 -19.82 16.89 -18.01
C THR A 200 -18.37 16.87 -18.51
N PRO A 201 -18.03 16.04 -19.53
CA PRO A 201 -18.85 14.97 -20.08
C PRO A 201 -19.00 13.78 -19.11
N ALA A 202 -20.18 13.16 -19.06
CA ALA A 202 -20.40 11.92 -18.30
C ALA A 202 -19.90 10.67 -19.06
N ARG A 203 -19.66 10.81 -20.36
CA ARG A 203 -19.22 9.73 -21.22
C ARG A 203 -18.24 10.26 -22.26
N LEU A 204 -17.10 9.60 -22.39
CA LEU A 204 -16.04 9.99 -23.31
C LEU A 204 -15.67 8.79 -24.21
N PRO A 205 -16.08 8.77 -25.49
CA PRO A 205 -15.60 7.78 -26.43
C PRO A 205 -14.14 8.07 -26.80
N PHE A 206 -13.36 7.02 -27.07
CA PHE A 206 -11.99 7.16 -27.48
C PHE A 206 -11.62 6.20 -28.63
N THR A 207 -10.64 6.62 -29.40
CA THR A 207 -9.89 5.77 -30.32
C THR A 207 -8.41 6.11 -30.13
N LEU A 208 -7.64 5.17 -29.60
CA LEU A 208 -6.25 5.38 -29.24
C LEU A 208 -5.34 4.48 -30.11
N GLY A 209 -4.41 5.09 -30.80
CA GLY A 209 -3.32 4.36 -31.44
C GLY A 209 -2.36 3.74 -30.41
N ALA A 210 -1.39 2.98 -30.91
CA ALA A 210 -0.35 2.39 -30.07
C ALA A 210 0.40 3.45 -29.26
N GLY A 211 0.44 3.30 -27.92
CA GLY A 211 1.07 4.24 -27.01
C GLY A 211 0.42 5.63 -26.94
N ALA A 212 -0.74 5.83 -27.57
CA ALA A 212 -1.44 7.12 -27.57
C ALA A 212 -2.26 7.32 -26.29
N HIS A 213 -2.54 8.58 -25.98
CA HIS A 213 -3.41 8.96 -24.86
C HIS A 213 -4.36 10.10 -25.25
N LEU A 214 -5.46 10.20 -24.52
CA LEU A 214 -6.46 11.26 -24.61
C LEU A 214 -6.62 11.89 -23.24
N GLN A 215 -6.74 13.21 -23.18
CA GLN A 215 -7.07 13.96 -21.97
C GLN A 215 -8.34 14.77 -22.16
N ALA A 216 -9.17 14.83 -21.11
CA ALA A 216 -10.36 15.64 -21.06
C ALA A 216 -10.59 16.17 -19.62
N ASP A 217 -11.08 17.38 -19.52
CA ASP A 217 -11.54 17.93 -18.24
C ASP A 217 -13.01 17.53 -18.03
N ILE A 218 -13.29 17.00 -16.82
CA ILE A 218 -14.61 16.57 -16.36
C ILE A 218 -15.07 17.57 -15.32
N ALA A 219 -16.08 18.35 -15.64
CA ALA A 219 -16.74 19.24 -14.68
C ALA A 219 -17.75 18.43 -13.85
N LEU A 220 -17.65 18.53 -12.52
CA LEU A 220 -18.56 17.92 -11.55
C LEU A 220 -19.22 19.02 -10.74
N SER A 221 -20.53 18.94 -10.53
CA SER A 221 -21.23 19.84 -9.62
C SER A 221 -21.65 19.10 -8.35
N ILE A 222 -21.20 19.59 -7.19
CA ILE A 222 -21.59 19.07 -5.88
C ILE A 222 -22.98 19.59 -5.54
N PRO A 223 -23.99 18.74 -5.33
CA PRO A 223 -25.32 19.21 -4.96
C PRO A 223 -25.31 20.06 -3.69
N ALA A 224 -26.10 21.13 -3.64
CA ALA A 224 -26.21 22.03 -2.47
C ALA A 224 -26.66 21.29 -1.19
N GLY A 225 -27.35 20.16 -1.32
CA GLY A 225 -27.80 19.34 -0.19
C GLY A 225 -26.89 18.12 0.08
N ALA A 226 -25.70 18.05 -0.48
CA ALA A 226 -24.79 16.91 -0.27
C ALA A 226 -24.34 16.85 1.20
N PRO A 227 -24.63 15.75 1.94
CA PRO A 227 -24.13 15.57 3.30
C PRO A 227 -22.59 15.56 3.36
N PRO A 228 -21.99 15.94 4.49
CA PRO A 228 -20.54 15.78 4.69
C PRO A 228 -20.10 14.33 4.55
N GLY A 229 -18.95 14.10 3.93
CA GLY A 229 -18.36 12.78 3.77
C GLY A 229 -17.62 12.55 2.47
N PRO A 230 -17.03 11.37 2.27
CA PRO A 230 -16.34 11.01 1.05
C PRO A 230 -17.29 10.46 -0.02
N TYR A 231 -17.11 10.94 -1.23
CA TYR A 231 -17.90 10.60 -2.42
C TYR A 231 -16.97 10.11 -3.52
N PRO A 232 -17.03 8.82 -3.89
CA PRO A 232 -16.22 8.29 -4.97
C PRO A 232 -16.79 8.71 -6.33
N VAL A 233 -15.95 9.27 -7.18
CA VAL A 233 -16.19 9.50 -8.60
C VAL A 233 -15.31 8.52 -9.37
N ARG A 234 -15.90 7.70 -10.23
CA ARG A 234 -15.23 6.58 -10.89
C ARG A 234 -15.15 6.81 -12.39
N ALA A 235 -14.00 6.57 -12.98
CA ALA A 235 -13.82 6.50 -14.42
C ALA A 235 -13.74 5.04 -14.82
N GLN A 236 -14.78 4.54 -15.49
CA GLN A 236 -14.86 3.15 -15.97
C GLN A 236 -14.54 3.09 -17.45
N LEU A 237 -13.36 2.60 -17.78
CA LEU A 237 -12.93 2.40 -19.17
C LEU A 237 -13.31 1.01 -19.65
N ARG A 238 -13.91 0.96 -20.84
CA ARG A 238 -14.22 -0.30 -21.54
C ARG A 238 -13.72 -0.23 -22.96
N VAL A 239 -12.91 -1.21 -23.37
CA VAL A 239 -12.59 -1.46 -24.76
C VAL A 239 -13.79 -2.16 -25.40
N VAL A 240 -14.35 -1.56 -26.46
CA VAL A 240 -15.55 -2.09 -27.13
C VAL A 240 -15.22 -2.77 -28.47
N ASP A 241 -13.98 -2.69 -28.93
CA ASP A 241 -13.54 -3.34 -30.14
C ASP A 241 -13.62 -4.86 -30.01
N THR A 242 -14.34 -5.50 -30.90
CA THR A 242 -14.51 -6.97 -30.90
C THR A 242 -13.34 -7.71 -31.56
N ALA A 243 -12.46 -7.02 -32.25
CA ALA A 243 -11.27 -7.61 -32.86
C ALA A 243 -10.16 -7.90 -31.83
N VAL A 244 -10.21 -7.26 -30.64
CA VAL A 244 -9.24 -7.50 -29.59
C VAL A 244 -9.61 -8.74 -28.74
N PRO A 245 -8.62 -9.38 -28.08
CA PRO A 245 -8.88 -10.54 -27.20
C PRO A 245 -9.94 -10.24 -26.14
N ALA A 246 -10.74 -11.22 -25.77
CA ALA A 246 -11.79 -11.07 -24.76
C ALA A 246 -11.24 -10.59 -23.40
N ALA A 247 -10.03 -11.02 -23.03
CA ALA A 247 -9.34 -10.58 -21.81
C ALA A 247 -9.05 -9.07 -21.78
N TRP A 248 -8.98 -8.41 -22.94
CA TRP A 248 -8.75 -6.96 -23.04
C TRP A 248 -10.03 -6.12 -22.92
N ARG A 249 -11.20 -6.76 -22.95
CA ARG A 249 -12.51 -6.09 -22.88
C ARG A 249 -13.07 -5.98 -21.46
N GLN A 250 -12.27 -6.29 -20.44
CA GLN A 250 -12.64 -6.07 -19.05
C GLN A 250 -12.78 -4.58 -18.73
N VAL A 251 -13.60 -4.25 -17.74
CA VAL A 251 -13.73 -2.88 -17.24
C VAL A 251 -12.51 -2.55 -16.38
N VAL A 252 -11.86 -1.43 -16.70
CA VAL A 252 -10.77 -0.86 -15.90
C VAL A 252 -11.31 0.38 -15.21
N GLU A 253 -11.10 0.49 -13.91
CA GLU A 253 -11.64 1.58 -13.11
C GLU A 253 -10.52 2.36 -12.40
N ASP A 254 -10.63 3.70 -12.40
CA ASP A 254 -9.91 4.59 -11.50
C ASP A 254 -10.90 5.44 -10.72
N VAL A 255 -10.51 5.89 -9.53
CA VAL A 255 -11.39 6.56 -8.58
C VAL A 255 -10.76 7.86 -8.07
N CYS A 256 -11.52 8.95 -8.14
CA CYS A 256 -11.27 10.18 -7.38
C CYS A 256 -12.22 10.24 -6.19
N VAL A 257 -11.72 10.58 -5.02
CA VAL A 257 -12.55 10.81 -3.83
C VAL A 257 -12.77 12.30 -3.64
N VAL A 258 -14.02 12.73 -3.75
CA VAL A 258 -14.44 14.10 -3.42
C VAL A 258 -14.92 14.12 -1.97
N THR A 259 -14.23 14.83 -1.10
CA THR A 259 -14.62 14.99 0.31
C THR A 259 -15.43 16.28 0.45
N VAL A 260 -16.68 16.15 0.88
CA VAL A 260 -17.59 17.27 1.15
C VAL A 260 -17.54 17.62 2.63
N GLY A 261 -17.30 18.91 2.96
CA GLY A 261 -17.25 19.40 4.33
C GLY A 261 -15.83 19.45 4.92
N ALA A 262 -15.73 19.87 6.18
CA ALA A 262 -14.47 20.24 6.82
C ALA A 262 -13.84 19.15 7.73
N ASP A 263 -14.51 18.05 8.00
CA ASP A 263 -14.05 17.02 8.94
C ASP A 263 -12.87 16.22 8.37
N SER A 264 -11.73 16.33 9.03
CA SER A 264 -10.49 15.59 8.69
C SER A 264 -10.62 14.07 8.86
N ASP A 265 -11.47 13.62 9.77
CA ASP A 265 -11.70 12.18 10.05
C ASP A 265 -12.42 11.44 8.91
N LEU A 266 -12.94 12.18 7.91
CA LEU A 266 -13.67 11.64 6.77
C LEU A 266 -12.76 11.35 5.55
N GLU A 267 -11.45 11.48 5.68
CA GLU A 267 -10.52 11.26 4.55
C GLU A 267 -10.36 9.78 4.17
N GLU A 268 -10.57 8.87 5.11
CA GLU A 268 -10.52 7.44 4.84
C GLU A 268 -11.85 6.96 4.26
N LEU A 269 -11.78 6.46 3.03
CA LEU A 269 -12.94 5.91 2.34
C LEU A 269 -13.39 4.57 2.94
N VAL A 270 -12.41 3.75 3.31
CA VAL A 270 -12.60 2.41 3.87
C VAL A 270 -11.70 2.20 5.10
N TYR A 271 -12.15 1.39 6.02
CA TYR A 271 -11.45 1.10 7.28
C TYR A 271 -11.68 -0.33 7.74
N LEU A 272 -10.74 -0.84 8.53
CA LEU A 272 -10.87 -2.14 9.17
C LEU A 272 -11.80 -2.03 10.38
N VAL A 273 -12.90 -2.78 10.35
CA VAL A 273 -13.86 -2.85 11.48
C VAL A 273 -13.44 -3.95 12.44
N ASP A 274 -13.08 -5.12 11.90
CA ASP A 274 -12.68 -6.29 12.66
C ASP A 274 -11.58 -7.04 11.92
N GLY A 275 -10.53 -7.39 12.64
CA GLY A 275 -9.37 -8.11 12.13
C GLY A 275 -9.49 -9.63 12.36
N PRO A 276 -8.60 -10.41 11.75
CA PRO A 276 -8.51 -11.83 12.02
C PRO A 276 -7.93 -12.09 13.42
N ALA A 277 -8.30 -13.22 14.00
CA ALA A 277 -7.68 -13.76 15.22
C ALA A 277 -6.65 -14.85 14.87
N ASP A 278 -5.76 -15.15 15.82
CA ASP A 278 -4.84 -16.29 15.70
C ASP A 278 -5.63 -17.58 15.47
N ILE A 279 -5.08 -18.43 14.63
CA ILE A 279 -5.70 -19.70 14.20
C ILE A 279 -4.84 -20.84 14.72
N GLU A 280 -5.49 -21.77 15.41
CA GLU A 280 -4.90 -23.05 15.85
C GLU A 280 -5.78 -24.19 15.34
N LEU A 281 -5.18 -25.13 14.59
CA LEU A 281 -5.93 -26.26 14.00
C LEU A 281 -5.01 -27.46 13.78
N ALA A 282 -5.59 -28.67 13.71
CA ALA A 282 -4.85 -29.86 13.32
C ALA A 282 -4.64 -29.92 11.79
N ALA A 283 -3.60 -30.63 11.36
CA ALA A 283 -3.40 -30.93 9.94
C ALA A 283 -4.61 -31.70 9.39
N GLY A 284 -5.15 -31.24 8.26
CA GLY A 284 -6.39 -31.76 7.64
C GLY A 284 -7.67 -31.06 8.08
N ASP A 285 -7.65 -30.25 9.11
CA ASP A 285 -8.81 -29.47 9.57
C ASP A 285 -9.03 -28.20 8.73
N ARG A 286 -10.10 -27.47 9.02
CA ARG A 286 -10.47 -26.23 8.33
C ARG A 286 -10.71 -25.11 9.32
N ALA A 287 -10.15 -23.94 9.02
CA ALA A 287 -10.42 -22.70 9.69
C ALA A 287 -10.63 -21.55 8.69
N ARG A 288 -10.91 -20.35 9.17
CA ARG A 288 -11.10 -19.18 8.33
C ARG A 288 -10.30 -17.98 8.83
N LEU A 289 -9.57 -17.36 7.93
CA LEU A 289 -8.96 -16.05 8.10
C LEU A 289 -10.00 -15.02 7.64
N ALA A 290 -10.63 -14.29 8.56
CA ALA A 290 -11.73 -13.40 8.24
C ALA A 290 -11.42 -11.94 8.67
N VAL A 291 -11.87 -10.99 7.84
CA VAL A 291 -11.81 -9.56 8.13
C VAL A 291 -13.15 -8.91 7.82
N THR A 292 -13.49 -7.83 8.53
CA THR A 292 -14.65 -7.00 8.22
C THR A 292 -14.17 -5.60 7.87
N ILE A 293 -14.57 -5.13 6.68
CA ILE A 293 -14.24 -3.80 6.17
C ILE A 293 -15.49 -2.93 6.19
N GLY A 294 -15.36 -1.71 6.68
CA GLY A 294 -16.41 -0.69 6.70
C GLY A 294 -16.18 0.39 5.64
N SER A 295 -17.25 1.01 5.16
CA SER A 295 -17.25 2.13 4.22
C SER A 295 -17.80 3.40 4.87
N ARG A 296 -17.08 4.51 4.67
CA ARG A 296 -17.61 5.87 4.92
C ARG A 296 -18.21 6.50 3.66
N ALA A 297 -18.04 5.89 2.50
CA ALA A 297 -18.51 6.39 1.23
C ALA A 297 -20.01 6.43 1.14
N HIS A 298 -20.54 7.46 0.49
CA HIS A 298 -21.97 7.60 0.18
C HIS A 298 -22.37 6.85 -1.11
N ALA A 299 -21.53 5.98 -1.60
CA ALA A 299 -21.79 5.11 -2.75
C ALA A 299 -21.24 3.73 -2.50
N GLU A 300 -21.75 2.77 -3.26
CA GLU A 300 -21.22 1.40 -3.32
C GLU A 300 -19.81 1.40 -3.94
N LEU A 301 -18.91 0.56 -3.42
CA LEU A 301 -17.55 0.41 -3.87
C LEU A 301 -17.22 -1.05 -4.19
N ALA A 302 -16.46 -1.27 -5.24
CA ALA A 302 -15.78 -2.54 -5.45
C ALA A 302 -14.52 -2.59 -4.59
N LEU A 303 -14.26 -3.72 -3.96
CA LEU A 303 -13.04 -4.00 -3.24
C LEU A 303 -12.40 -5.29 -3.71
N ASP A 304 -11.09 -5.34 -3.56
CA ASP A 304 -10.23 -6.46 -3.90
C ASP A 304 -9.40 -6.82 -2.67
N ALA A 305 -9.51 -8.06 -2.22
CA ALA A 305 -8.85 -8.53 -1.01
C ALA A 305 -7.91 -9.70 -1.33
N HIS A 306 -6.72 -9.66 -0.75
CA HIS A 306 -5.70 -10.68 -0.92
C HIS A 306 -5.28 -11.27 0.42
N SER A 307 -5.21 -12.58 0.50
CA SER A 307 -4.49 -13.26 1.60
C SER A 307 -2.99 -13.17 1.34
N ILE A 308 -2.25 -12.69 2.32
CA ILE A 308 -0.79 -12.60 2.28
C ILE A 308 -0.24 -13.52 3.36
N SER A 309 0.59 -14.47 2.94
CA SER A 309 1.18 -15.49 3.80
C SER A 309 2.54 -15.93 3.24
N PRO A 310 3.38 -16.64 4.00
CA PRO A 310 4.69 -17.09 3.54
C PRO A 310 4.62 -18.00 2.32
N TRP A 311 5.73 -18.09 1.60
CA TRP A 311 5.91 -19.06 0.53
C TRP A 311 5.62 -20.49 1.03
N GLY A 312 4.93 -21.30 0.21
CA GLY A 312 4.56 -22.68 0.55
C GLY A 312 3.22 -22.81 1.29
N THR A 313 2.54 -21.71 1.64
CA THR A 313 1.23 -21.74 2.27
C THR A 313 0.08 -21.44 1.30
N TRP A 314 0.37 -20.99 0.09
CA TRP A 314 -0.64 -20.52 -0.88
C TRP A 314 -1.55 -21.61 -1.42
N GLU A 315 -1.16 -22.89 -1.25
CA GLU A 315 -1.99 -24.04 -1.63
C GLU A 315 -3.11 -24.34 -0.62
N TRP A 316 -2.95 -23.85 0.62
CA TRP A 316 -3.89 -24.16 1.70
C TRP A 316 -4.38 -22.93 2.50
N ILE A 317 -3.88 -21.72 2.20
CA ILE A 317 -4.44 -20.45 2.64
C ILE A 317 -4.96 -19.72 1.40
N GLY A 318 -6.29 -19.65 1.23
CA GLY A 318 -6.84 -19.07 0.02
C GLY A 318 -8.36 -18.97 -0.03
N PRO A 319 -8.91 -18.58 -1.14
CA PRO A 319 -8.20 -18.25 -2.40
C PRO A 319 -7.24 -17.06 -2.24
N PRO A 320 -6.26 -16.88 -3.16
CA PRO A 320 -5.29 -15.79 -3.03
C PRO A 320 -5.93 -14.41 -3.11
N ALA A 321 -7.06 -14.30 -3.83
CA ALA A 321 -7.79 -13.05 -4.00
C ALA A 321 -9.31 -13.28 -3.96
N LEU A 322 -10.03 -12.30 -3.42
CA LEU A 322 -11.50 -12.22 -3.37
C LEU A 322 -11.94 -10.83 -3.80
N GLY A 323 -12.87 -10.76 -4.77
CA GLY A 323 -13.60 -9.53 -5.05
C GLY A 323 -14.90 -9.47 -4.24
N ALA A 324 -15.27 -8.30 -3.77
CA ALA A 324 -16.54 -8.06 -3.10
C ALA A 324 -17.08 -6.67 -3.36
N VAL A 325 -18.35 -6.49 -3.07
CA VAL A 325 -19.02 -5.18 -3.10
C VAL A 325 -19.20 -4.70 -1.66
N LEU A 326 -18.74 -3.49 -1.39
CA LEU A 326 -18.89 -2.80 -0.12
C LEU A 326 -20.05 -1.80 -0.24
N PRO A 327 -21.17 -2.02 0.47
CA PRO A 327 -22.32 -1.13 0.39
C PRO A 327 -22.00 0.29 0.85
N ALA A 328 -22.75 1.27 0.35
CA ALA A 328 -22.66 2.65 0.81
C ALA A 328 -22.85 2.71 2.35
N ARG A 329 -21.89 3.29 3.06
CA ARG A 329 -21.85 3.39 4.54
C ARG A 329 -22.11 2.07 5.25
N GLY A 330 -21.82 0.95 4.58
CA GLY A 330 -22.05 -0.42 5.06
C GLY A 330 -20.76 -1.14 5.38
N MET A 331 -20.86 -2.44 5.56
CA MET A 331 -19.75 -3.34 5.85
C MET A 331 -19.78 -4.56 4.93
N ALA A 332 -18.60 -5.13 4.69
CA ALA A 332 -18.43 -6.41 4.01
C ALA A 332 -17.50 -7.31 4.82
N LYS A 333 -17.90 -8.56 5.00
CA LYS A 333 -17.07 -9.59 5.63
C LYS A 333 -16.41 -10.42 4.54
N LEU A 334 -15.10 -10.54 4.61
CA LEU A 334 -14.27 -11.32 3.70
C LEU A 334 -13.65 -12.47 4.48
N ALA A 335 -13.62 -13.65 3.90
CA ALA A 335 -13.08 -14.82 4.56
C ALA A 335 -12.29 -15.68 3.57
N PHE A 336 -11.09 -16.05 3.98
CA PHE A 336 -10.20 -16.96 3.27
C PHE A 336 -10.15 -18.28 4.03
N ASP A 337 -10.18 -19.38 3.31
CA ASP A 337 -10.10 -20.70 3.93
C ASP A 337 -8.64 -21.01 4.32
N VAL A 338 -8.46 -21.63 5.47
CA VAL A 338 -7.19 -22.18 5.95
C VAL A 338 -7.39 -23.68 6.07
N THR A 339 -6.76 -24.45 5.17
CA THR A 339 -6.97 -25.91 5.02
C THR A 339 -5.64 -26.62 4.87
N PRO A 340 -4.82 -26.69 5.94
CA PRO A 340 -3.53 -27.37 5.86
C PRO A 340 -3.73 -28.83 5.48
N PRO A 341 -2.95 -29.37 4.54
CA PRO A 341 -3.07 -30.77 4.15
C PRO A 341 -2.73 -31.70 5.31
N ALA A 342 -3.33 -32.89 5.35
CA ALA A 342 -3.15 -33.84 6.44
C ALA A 342 -1.69 -34.34 6.62
N TRP A 343 -0.85 -34.17 5.62
CA TRP A 343 0.58 -34.54 5.67
C TRP A 343 1.48 -33.39 6.17
N LEU A 344 0.92 -32.20 6.40
CA LEU A 344 1.71 -31.07 6.85
C LEU A 344 2.22 -31.30 8.27
N GLU A 345 3.53 -31.17 8.45
CA GLU A 345 4.15 -31.27 9.77
C GLU A 345 3.72 -30.12 10.68
N PRO A 346 3.59 -30.35 11.99
CA PRO A 346 3.32 -29.29 12.94
C PRO A 346 4.27 -28.10 12.81
N GLY A 347 3.71 -26.90 12.83
CA GLY A 347 4.50 -25.69 12.61
C GLY A 347 3.71 -24.40 12.82
N GLN A 348 4.39 -23.28 12.68
CA GLN A 348 3.80 -21.96 12.84
C GLN A 348 4.08 -21.11 11.61
N TRP A 349 3.03 -20.52 11.10
CA TRP A 349 3.05 -19.55 9.99
C TRP A 349 2.36 -18.27 10.42
N TRP A 350 2.35 -17.29 9.54
CA TRP A 350 1.57 -16.08 9.72
C TRP A 350 0.72 -15.82 8.49
N ALA A 351 -0.38 -15.09 8.66
CA ALA A 351 -1.18 -14.60 7.56
C ALA A 351 -1.77 -13.23 7.89
N LEU A 352 -2.03 -12.43 6.86
CA LEU A 352 -2.78 -11.18 6.96
C LEU A 352 -3.64 -11.00 5.71
N VAL A 353 -4.58 -10.06 5.78
CA VAL A 353 -5.41 -9.69 4.63
C VAL A 353 -5.08 -8.26 4.23
N ARG A 354 -4.76 -8.07 2.96
CA ARG A 354 -4.65 -6.77 2.31
C ARG A 354 -5.92 -6.50 1.51
N VAL A 355 -6.54 -5.37 1.70
CA VAL A 355 -7.74 -4.95 0.96
C VAL A 355 -7.43 -3.68 0.17
N GLY A 356 -7.63 -3.74 -1.15
CA GLY A 356 -7.59 -2.61 -2.05
C GLY A 356 -9.01 -2.11 -2.35
N CYS A 357 -9.23 -0.80 -2.24
CA CYS A 357 -10.50 -0.18 -2.57
C CYS A 357 -10.27 1.27 -3.00
N ALA A 358 -10.73 1.64 -4.19
CA ALA A 358 -10.67 3.01 -4.68
C ALA A 358 -9.27 3.65 -4.55
N GLY A 359 -8.22 2.89 -4.83
CA GLY A 359 -6.84 3.36 -4.74
C GLY A 359 -6.28 3.46 -3.31
N GLN A 360 -6.97 2.93 -2.31
CA GLN A 360 -6.50 2.80 -0.94
C GLN A 360 -6.19 1.36 -0.60
N LEU A 361 -5.16 1.14 0.23
CA LEU A 361 -4.81 -0.17 0.76
C LEU A 361 -5.03 -0.17 2.28
N VAL A 362 -5.78 -1.16 2.75
CA VAL A 362 -5.99 -1.43 4.16
C VAL A 362 -5.42 -2.81 4.48
N TYR A 363 -4.63 -2.89 5.54
CA TYR A 363 -4.04 -4.15 5.99
C TYR A 363 -4.67 -4.57 7.32
N SER A 364 -4.98 -5.85 7.44
CA SER A 364 -5.27 -6.42 8.75
C SER A 364 -3.99 -6.57 9.57
N PRO A 365 -4.09 -6.69 10.91
CA PRO A 365 -3.00 -7.25 11.69
C PRO A 365 -2.60 -8.62 11.14
N ALA A 366 -1.31 -8.95 11.22
CA ALA A 366 -0.85 -10.29 10.96
C ALA A 366 -1.24 -11.19 12.15
N VAL A 367 -1.73 -12.38 11.84
CA VAL A 367 -2.09 -13.39 12.83
C VAL A 367 -1.23 -14.62 12.68
N LYS A 368 -1.10 -15.35 13.77
CA LYS A 368 -0.42 -16.63 13.81
C LYS A 368 -1.36 -17.73 13.31
N VAL A 369 -0.82 -18.61 12.49
CA VAL A 369 -1.46 -19.86 12.06
C VAL A 369 -0.62 -21.02 12.57
N SER A 370 -1.10 -21.71 13.59
CA SER A 370 -0.45 -22.86 14.23
C SER A 370 -1.13 -24.15 13.77
N VAL A 371 -0.37 -25.03 13.16
CA VAL A 371 -0.83 -26.38 12.79
C VAL A 371 -0.21 -27.37 13.76
N THR A 372 -1.04 -28.20 14.40
CA THR A 372 -0.66 -29.20 15.40
C THR A 372 -0.81 -30.61 14.88
#